data_ff527688c26292290c162fc75346e3bb
#
_entry.id   ff527688c26292290c162fc75346e3bb
#
_cell.length_a   1.000
_cell.length_b   1.000
_cell.length_c   1.000
_cell.angle_alpha   90.00
_cell.angle_beta   90.00
_cell.angle_gamma   90.00
#
_symmetry.space_group_name_H-M   'P 1'
#
loop_
_entity.id
_entity.type
_entity.pdbx_description
1 polymer ?
#
loop_
_entity_poly.entity_id
_entity_poly.type
_entity_poly.pdbx_seq_one_letter_code
_entity_poly.pdbx_strand_id
1 'polypeptide(L)' 'DNGNVKSRGGYLDGEMHGTWEFFRRDGSTMRTGAFERGKQVGIWRSYDRESIVTKETDFGGAEED' A
#
# COMPACT_ATOMS: atom_id res chain seq x y z
N ASP A 1 -0.32 -13.42 12.92
CA ASP A 1 0.20 -13.40 13.67
C ASP A 1 1.28 -14.20 13.55
N ASN A 2 1.74 -14.91 13.06
CA ASN A 2 2.81 -15.53 12.91
C ASN A 2 3.77 -14.80 12.22
N GLY A 3 3.94 -13.55 12.29
CA GLY A 3 4.98 -12.82 11.64
C GLY A 3 4.59 -12.32 10.31
N ASN A 4 3.39 -12.47 9.96
CA ASN A 4 2.96 -11.99 8.69
C ASN A 4 2.75 -10.51 8.72
N VAL A 5 2.96 -9.87 7.60
CA VAL A 5 2.71 -8.47 7.44
C VAL A 5 1.22 -8.25 7.48
N LYS A 6 0.78 -7.23 8.17
CA LYS A 6 -0.62 -6.89 8.21
C LYS A 6 -0.89 -5.82 7.16
N SER A 7 -2.08 -5.79 6.65
CA SER A 7 -2.44 -4.78 5.69
C SER A 7 -3.85 -4.30 5.97
N ARG A 8 -4.16 -3.12 5.47
CA ARG A 8 -5.45 -2.53 5.70
C ARG A 8 -5.83 -1.69 4.50
N GLY A 9 -7.03 -1.78 4.08
CA GLY A 9 -7.54 -1.02 2.97
C GLY A 9 -8.96 -1.41 2.66
N GLY A 10 -9.46 -0.96 1.54
CA GLY A 10 -10.85 -1.21 1.17
C GLY A 10 -10.96 -2.11 -0.03
N TYR A 11 -12.18 -2.49 -0.31
CA TYR A 11 -12.47 -3.33 -1.45
C TYR A 11 -13.69 -2.77 -2.16
N LEU A 12 -13.72 -2.97 -3.46
CA LEU A 12 -14.86 -2.58 -4.26
C LEU A 12 -15.14 -3.75 -5.18
N ASP A 13 -16.34 -4.33 -5.07
CA ASP A 13 -16.71 -5.47 -5.90
C ASP A 13 -15.69 -6.59 -5.79
N GLY A 14 -15.17 -6.81 -4.60
CA GLY A 14 -14.25 -7.91 -4.38
C GLY A 14 -12.82 -7.64 -4.72
N GLU A 15 -12.52 -6.44 -5.20
CA GLU A 15 -11.15 -6.12 -5.59
C GLU A 15 -10.60 -5.03 -4.69
N MET A 16 -9.30 -5.05 -4.46
CA MET A 16 -8.66 -4.03 -3.65
C MET A 16 -8.88 -2.67 -4.28
N HIS A 17 -9.26 -1.70 -3.49
CA HIS A 17 -9.58 -0.39 -4.03
C HIS A 17 -9.33 0.68 -2.98
N GLY A 18 -8.76 1.80 -3.36
CA GLY A 18 -8.54 2.91 -2.46
C GLY A 18 -7.17 2.84 -1.81
N THR A 19 -7.00 3.60 -0.77
CA THR A 19 -5.71 3.68 -0.11
C THR A 19 -5.46 2.42 0.70
N TRP A 20 -4.25 1.91 0.58
CA TRP A 20 -3.86 0.70 1.30
C TRP A 20 -2.59 0.95 2.08
N GLU A 21 -2.50 0.32 3.25
CA GLU A 21 -1.34 0.44 4.09
C GLU A 21 -0.87 -0.95 4.46
N PHE A 22 0.43 -1.15 4.49
CA PHE A 22 1.01 -2.43 4.85
C PHE A 22 1.94 -2.21 6.05
N PHE A 23 1.86 -3.09 7.03
CA PHE A 23 2.59 -2.92 8.26
C PHE A 23 3.51 -4.10 8.53
N ARG A 24 4.59 -3.86 9.26
CA ARG A 24 5.48 -4.93 9.66
C ARG A 24 4.94 -5.59 10.91
N ARG A 25 5.57 -6.68 11.29
CA ARG A 25 5.14 -7.40 12.48
C ARG A 25 5.13 -6.52 13.69
N ASP A 26 6.06 -5.59 13.81
CA ASP A 26 6.15 -4.77 14.98
C ASP A 26 5.17 -3.60 14.94
N GLY A 27 4.36 -3.50 13.92
CA GLY A 27 3.37 -2.44 13.84
C GLY A 27 3.81 -1.22 13.07
N SER A 28 5.06 -1.14 12.68
CA SER A 28 5.51 0.03 11.94
C SER A 28 5.02 -0.07 10.50
N THR A 29 4.84 1.06 9.86
CA THR A 29 4.39 1.09 8.48
C THR A 29 5.51 0.61 7.57
N MET A 30 5.20 -0.34 6.71
CA MET A 30 6.16 -0.83 5.76
C MET A 30 6.05 -0.09 4.46
N ARG A 31 4.84 0.09 3.98
CA ARG A 31 4.63 0.86 2.76
C ARG A 31 3.17 1.26 2.65
N THR A 32 2.92 2.25 1.81
CA THR A 32 1.58 2.72 1.58
C THR A 32 1.41 2.94 0.10
N GLY A 33 0.18 2.90 -0.35
CA GLY A 33 -0.12 3.10 -1.75
C GLY A 33 -1.61 3.08 -1.97
N ALA A 34 -1.98 2.81 -3.20
CA ALA A 34 -3.39 2.76 -3.55
C ALA A 34 -3.61 1.69 -4.59
N PHE A 35 -4.83 1.21 -4.64
CA PHE A 35 -5.22 0.22 -5.64
C PHE A 35 -6.48 0.69 -6.32
N GLU A 36 -6.64 0.26 -7.54
CA GLU A 36 -7.89 0.47 -8.22
C GLU A 36 -8.16 -0.77 -9.04
N ARG A 37 -9.24 -1.47 -8.71
CA ARG A 37 -9.59 -2.70 -9.38
C ARG A 37 -8.47 -3.71 -9.32
N GLY A 38 -7.83 -3.77 -8.18
CA GLY A 38 -6.76 -4.74 -7.97
C GLY A 38 -5.41 -4.33 -8.50
N LYS A 39 -5.31 -3.15 -9.12
CA LYS A 39 -4.04 -2.73 -9.68
C LYS A 39 -3.42 -1.64 -8.85
N GLN A 40 -2.11 -1.63 -8.76
CA GLN A 40 -1.41 -0.58 -8.02
C GLN A 40 -1.47 0.72 -8.81
N VAL A 41 -1.87 1.80 -8.16
CA VAL A 41 -1.93 3.09 -8.80
C VAL A 41 -1.39 4.14 -7.84
N GLY A 42 -1.09 5.30 -8.35
CA GLY A 42 -0.63 6.40 -7.53
C GLY A 42 0.81 6.24 -7.09
N ILE A 43 1.17 6.94 -6.06
CA ILE A 43 2.54 6.91 -5.59
C ILE A 43 2.63 5.96 -4.43
N TRP A 44 3.51 4.99 -4.55
CA TRP A 44 3.74 4.01 -3.51
C TRP A 44 5.03 4.36 -2.79
N ARG A 45 4.98 4.35 -1.47
CA ARG A 45 6.13 4.70 -0.66
C ARG A 45 6.48 3.57 0.27
N SER A 46 7.77 3.33 0.41
CA SER A 46 8.26 2.34 1.36
C SER A 46 8.91 3.09 2.50
N TYR A 47 8.78 2.53 3.70
CA TYR A 47 9.29 3.19 4.89
C TYR A 47 10.21 2.26 5.66
N ASP A 48 11.16 2.83 6.37
CA ASP A 48 12.00 2.02 7.24
C ASP A 48 11.33 1.95 8.61
N ARG A 49 12.00 1.37 9.57
CA ARG A 49 11.37 1.19 10.87
C ARG A 49 11.18 2.47 11.62
N GLU A 50 11.80 3.54 11.16
CA GLU A 50 11.63 4.82 11.80
C GLU A 50 10.63 5.67 11.05
N SER A 51 9.89 5.06 10.15
CA SER A 51 8.84 5.73 9.37
C SER A 51 9.40 6.77 8.41
N ILE A 52 10.62 6.57 7.98
CA ILE A 52 11.23 7.48 7.00
C ILE A 52 11.10 6.83 5.62
N VAL A 53 10.66 7.62 4.66
CA VAL A 53 10.47 7.11 3.31
C VAL A 53 11.83 6.74 2.72
N THR A 54 11.96 5.50 2.28
CA THR A 54 13.19 5.05 1.68
C THR A 54 13.06 4.86 0.18
N LYS A 55 11.83 4.80 -0.34
CA LYS A 55 11.64 4.60 -1.75
C LYS A 55 10.27 5.07 -2.16
N GLU A 56 10.16 5.62 -3.34
CA GLU A 56 8.87 6.01 -3.90
C GLU A 56 8.79 5.49 -5.31
N THR A 57 7.65 4.99 -5.70
CA THR A 57 7.42 4.53 -7.05
C THR A 57 6.09 5.10 -7.51
N ASP A 58 6.09 5.70 -8.67
CA ASP A 58 4.88 6.30 -9.21
C ASP A 58 4.30 5.37 -10.26
N PHE A 59 3.16 4.76 -9.98
CA PHE A 59 2.52 3.85 -10.91
C PHE A 59 1.50 4.58 -11.80
N GLY A 60 1.29 5.85 -11.56
CA GLY A 60 0.38 6.61 -12.38
C GLY A 60 -1.06 6.45 -11.98
N GLY A 61 -1.90 7.08 -12.71
CA GLY A 61 -3.30 7.07 -12.43
C GLY A 61 -3.98 5.85 -12.96
N ALA A 62 -5.06 5.56 -12.38
CA ALA A 62 -5.73 4.43 -12.78
C ALA A 62 -6.40 4.57 -14.03
N GLU A 63 -6.95 5.67 -14.31
CA GLU A 63 -7.69 5.76 -15.36
C GLU A 63 -7.12 6.34 -16.34
N GLU A 64 -6.17 6.37 -16.64
CA GLU A 64 -5.60 6.93 -17.51
C GLU A 64 -5.91 6.43 -18.56
N ASP A 65 -6.37 6.30 -19.17
CA ASP A 65 -6.73 5.82 -20.16
C ASP A 65 -6.32 5.90 -20.98
#